data_2e35b8741e9c0082701dcbd0df2e9e60
#
_entry.id   2e35b8741e9c0082701dcbd0df2e9e60
#
_cell.length_a   1.000
_cell.length_b   1.000
_cell.length_c   1.000
_cell.angle_alpha   90.00
_cell.angle_beta   90.00
_cell.angle_gamma   90.00
#
_symmetry.space_group_name_H-M   'P 1'
#
loop_
_entity.id
_entity.type
_entity.pdbx_description
1 polymer ?
#
loop_
_entity_poly.entity_id
_entity_poly.type
_entity_poly.pdbx_seq_one_letter_code
_entity_poly.pdbx_strand_id
1 'polypeptide(L)'
;MNKAILMGRLTRDPEIRYSNGPEQTAVGRFTLAVDRRGQRQGNQQNTDFIPCVAFGKKAEFVEKYTHKGTRVIVEGEIRTGSYTNREGRKVYTTEIYVSDIEFAESKAAAEQNQNRNDDQYGMTGDDGFMNIPDGEELPPFN
;
A
#
# COMPACT_ATOMS: atom_id res chain seq x y z
N MET A 1 0.68 4.16 -24.19
CA MET A 1 -0.11 4.09 -22.93
C MET A 1 0.81 3.66 -21.79
N ASN A 2 0.78 4.37 -20.68
CA ASN A 2 1.60 4.06 -19.51
C ASN A 2 0.68 4.02 -18.31
N LYS A 3 0.36 2.81 -17.84
CA LYS A 3 -0.58 2.65 -16.75
C LYS A 3 -0.21 1.46 -15.89
N ALA A 4 -0.22 1.66 -14.60
CA ALA A 4 0.01 0.60 -13.64
C ALA A 4 -1.13 0.59 -12.64
N ILE A 5 -1.59 -0.59 -12.25
CA ILE A 5 -2.62 -0.78 -11.23
C ILE A 5 -2.07 -1.76 -10.23
N LEU A 6 -1.95 -1.31 -8.98
CA LEU A 6 -1.33 -2.11 -7.94
C LEU A 6 -2.23 -2.19 -6.72
N MET A 7 -2.27 -3.34 -6.09
CA MET A 7 -2.94 -3.49 -4.81
C MET A 7 -1.89 -3.92 -3.80
N GLY A 8 -1.79 -3.21 -2.71
CA GLY A 8 -0.83 -3.53 -1.68
C GLY A 8 -1.10 -2.79 -0.39
N ARG A 9 -0.21 -2.98 0.59
CA ARG A 9 -0.32 -2.32 1.88
C ARG A 9 0.79 -1.31 2.05
N LEU A 10 0.47 -0.19 2.70
CA LEU A 10 1.48 0.79 3.01
C LEU A 10 2.47 0.19 4.00
N THR A 11 3.75 0.34 3.73
CA THR A 11 4.80 -0.20 4.58
C THR A 11 5.06 0.66 5.81
N ARG A 12 4.66 1.91 5.73
CA ARG A 12 4.77 2.87 6.84
C ARG A 12 3.79 4.01 6.58
N ASP A 13 3.64 4.89 7.53
CA ASP A 13 2.76 6.04 7.36
C ASP A 13 3.27 6.91 6.21
N PRO A 14 2.37 7.49 5.42
CA PRO A 14 2.80 8.30 4.29
C PRO A 14 3.49 9.59 4.75
N GLU A 15 4.48 10.01 3.99
CA GLU A 15 5.20 11.24 4.28
C GLU A 15 4.66 12.33 3.38
N ILE A 16 4.14 13.39 3.97
CA ILE A 16 3.54 14.48 3.21
C ILE A 16 4.40 15.73 3.35
N ARG A 17 4.69 16.33 2.22
CA ARG A 17 5.42 17.59 2.17
C ARG A 17 4.65 18.58 1.30
N TYR A 18 4.82 19.85 1.58
CA TYR A 18 4.18 20.89 0.79
C TYR A 18 5.25 21.63 -0.01
N SER A 19 4.95 21.87 -1.28
CA SER A 19 5.89 22.58 -2.12
C SER A 19 5.96 24.05 -1.71
N ASN A 20 7.14 24.65 -1.90
CA ASN A 20 7.33 26.06 -1.60
C ASN A 20 6.90 26.85 -2.82
N GLY A 21 5.86 27.61 -2.73
CA GLY A 21 5.42 28.44 -3.83
C GLY A 21 4.11 29.10 -3.50
N PRO A 22 3.63 29.99 -4.36
CA PRO A 22 2.37 30.68 -4.12
C PRO A 22 1.22 29.69 -4.06
N GLU A 23 1.34 28.57 -4.75
CA GLU A 23 0.36 27.51 -4.63
C GLU A 23 1.02 26.35 -3.93
N GLN A 24 0.73 26.17 -2.66
CA GLN A 24 1.29 25.06 -1.91
C GLN A 24 0.63 23.78 -2.34
N THR A 25 1.35 22.97 -3.05
CA THR A 25 0.85 21.66 -3.48
C THR A 25 1.37 20.59 -2.54
N ALA A 26 0.46 19.79 -2.02
CA ALA A 26 0.85 18.65 -1.19
C ALA A 26 1.46 17.55 -2.04
N VAL A 27 2.54 16.97 -1.57
CA VAL A 27 3.19 15.84 -2.22
C VAL A 27 3.29 14.73 -1.18
N GLY A 28 2.62 13.62 -1.43
CA GLY A 28 2.63 12.48 -0.53
C GLY A 28 3.45 11.34 -1.10
N ARG A 29 4.37 10.82 -0.29
CA ARG A 29 5.18 9.68 -0.70
C ARG A 29 4.90 8.52 0.22
N PHE A 30 4.71 7.36 -0.36
CA PHE A 30 4.49 6.14 0.39
C PHE A 30 5.01 4.94 -0.42
N THR A 31 5.23 3.84 0.25
CA THR A 31 5.70 2.61 -0.40
C THR A 31 4.65 1.53 -0.19
N LEU A 32 4.29 0.85 -1.26
CA LEU A 32 3.36 -0.27 -1.20
C LEU A 32 4.12 -1.58 -1.18
N ALA A 33 3.69 -2.48 -0.31
CA ALA A 33 4.13 -3.86 -0.33
C ALA A 33 3.14 -4.64 -1.16
N VAL A 34 3.57 -5.10 -2.31
CA VAL A 34 2.73 -5.83 -3.27
C VAL A 34 3.20 -7.27 -3.33
N ASP A 35 2.32 -8.19 -3.03
CA ASP A 35 2.68 -9.59 -3.00
C ASP A 35 2.73 -10.18 -4.40
N ARG A 36 3.73 -11.01 -4.63
CA ARG A 36 3.87 -11.74 -5.89
C ARG A 36 2.96 -12.95 -5.89
N ARG A 37 2.37 -13.24 -7.03
CA ARG A 37 1.53 -14.41 -7.16
C ARG A 37 2.37 -15.68 -7.31
N GLY A 38 1.83 -16.76 -6.78
CA GLY A 38 2.32 -18.10 -7.15
C GLY A 38 3.52 -18.63 -6.43
N GLN A 39 4.15 -17.88 -5.59
CA GLN A 39 5.29 -18.42 -4.90
C GLN A 39 4.94 -18.73 -3.47
N ARG A 40 4.87 -19.98 -3.18
CA ARG A 40 4.54 -20.42 -1.84
C ARG A 40 5.69 -21.02 -1.08
N GLN A 41 6.85 -21.14 -1.69
CA GLN A 41 7.88 -21.88 -1.03
C GLN A 41 9.09 -21.08 -0.72
N GLY A 42 9.59 -21.26 0.42
CA GLY A 42 10.93 -20.87 0.76
C GLY A 42 11.03 -19.55 1.42
N ASN A 43 12.21 -19.24 1.79
CA ASN A 43 12.54 -18.02 2.45
C ASN A 43 12.74 -16.88 1.49
N GLN A 44 12.24 -16.98 0.29
CA GLN A 44 12.43 -15.94 -0.66
C GLN A 44 11.40 -14.84 -0.45
N GLN A 45 11.84 -13.64 -0.60
CA GLN A 45 10.98 -12.51 -0.47
C GLN A 45 9.97 -12.53 -1.59
N ASN A 46 8.71 -12.67 -1.23
CA ASN A 46 7.63 -12.72 -2.20
C ASN A 46 6.87 -11.40 -2.28
N THR A 47 7.49 -10.34 -1.89
CA THR A 47 6.87 -9.02 -1.84
C THR A 47 7.74 -8.01 -2.56
N ASP A 48 7.13 -7.20 -3.38
CA ASP A 48 7.82 -6.10 -4.03
C ASP A 48 7.44 -4.81 -3.34
N PHE A 49 8.43 -3.95 -3.07
CA PHE A 49 8.20 -2.67 -2.42
C PHE A 49 8.25 -1.59 -3.48
N ILE A 50 7.14 -0.96 -3.74
CA ILE A 50 6.99 -0.05 -4.86
C ILE A 50 6.72 1.36 -4.36
N PRO A 51 7.60 2.31 -4.64
CA PRO A 51 7.41 3.68 -4.21
C PRO A 51 6.33 4.38 -5.05
N CYS A 52 5.47 5.12 -4.36
CA CYS A 52 4.37 5.83 -4.99
C CYS A 52 4.40 7.30 -4.56
N VAL A 53 3.98 8.17 -5.46
CA VAL A 53 3.93 9.60 -5.22
C VAL A 53 2.55 10.11 -5.58
N ALA A 54 1.90 10.82 -4.67
CA ALA A 54 0.60 11.43 -4.91
C ALA A 54 0.71 12.94 -4.76
N PHE A 55 -0.08 13.67 -5.52
CA PHE A 55 -0.05 15.12 -5.50
C PHE A 55 -1.42 15.71 -5.18
N GLY A 56 -1.43 16.88 -4.57
CA GLY A 56 -2.65 17.66 -4.35
C GLY A 56 -3.66 16.93 -3.47
N LYS A 57 -4.87 16.85 -3.94
CA LYS A 57 -5.96 16.23 -3.17
C LYS A 57 -5.70 14.77 -2.87
N LYS A 58 -5.00 14.07 -3.75
CA LYS A 58 -4.68 12.66 -3.53
C LYS A 58 -3.66 12.51 -2.42
N ALA A 59 -2.71 13.43 -2.31
CA ALA A 59 -1.76 13.44 -1.21
C ALA A 59 -2.49 13.72 0.12
N GLU A 60 -3.45 14.63 0.11
CA GLU A 60 -4.24 14.91 1.31
C GLU A 60 -5.08 13.70 1.71
N PHE A 61 -5.65 13.00 0.73
CA PHE A 61 -6.42 11.79 0.98
C PHE A 61 -5.54 10.73 1.64
N VAL A 62 -4.33 10.54 1.11
CA VAL A 62 -3.42 9.55 1.64
C VAL A 62 -3.04 9.92 3.08
N GLU A 63 -2.79 11.19 3.35
CA GLU A 63 -2.44 11.64 4.69
C GLU A 63 -3.55 11.39 5.68
N LYS A 64 -4.79 11.72 5.30
CA LYS A 64 -5.90 11.63 6.23
C LYS A 64 -6.42 10.24 6.47
N TYR A 65 -6.41 9.44 5.43
CA TYR A 65 -7.15 8.17 5.47
C TYR A 65 -6.30 6.92 5.42
N THR A 66 -5.00 7.03 5.29
CA THR A 66 -4.13 5.86 5.23
C THR A 66 -3.03 5.92 6.28
N HIS A 67 -2.57 4.76 6.67
CA HIS A 67 -1.47 4.63 7.62
C HIS A 67 -0.75 3.32 7.31
N LYS A 68 0.27 3.02 8.06
CA LYS A 68 1.01 1.77 7.91
C LYS A 68 0.04 0.60 7.95
N GLY A 69 0.11 -0.26 6.99
CA GLY A 69 -0.71 -1.48 6.92
C GLY A 69 -2.03 -1.33 6.17
N THR A 70 -2.44 -0.12 5.83
CA THR A 70 -3.69 0.08 5.08
C THR A 70 -3.55 -0.52 3.69
N ARG A 71 -4.53 -1.29 3.27
CA ARG A 71 -4.54 -1.88 1.92
C ARG A 71 -5.28 -0.97 0.97
N VAL A 72 -4.63 -0.63 -0.13
CA VAL A 72 -5.18 0.27 -1.13
C VAL A 72 -4.97 -0.29 -2.53
N ILE A 73 -5.77 0.19 -3.46
CA ILE A 73 -5.55 -0.01 -4.89
C ILE A 73 -5.10 1.33 -5.45
N VAL A 74 -3.95 1.33 -6.10
CA VAL A 74 -3.37 2.52 -6.69
C VAL A 74 -3.34 2.36 -8.20
N GLU A 75 -3.81 3.37 -8.90
CA GLU A 75 -3.72 3.44 -10.34
C GLU A 75 -2.84 4.64 -10.67
N GLY A 76 -1.94 4.50 -11.58
CA GLY A 76 -1.04 5.59 -11.96
C GLY A 76 -0.15 5.24 -13.12
N GLU A 77 0.85 6.06 -13.32
CA GLU A 77 1.82 5.83 -14.39
C GLU A 77 3.21 5.59 -13.82
N ILE A 78 3.99 4.80 -14.50
CA ILE A 78 5.37 4.51 -14.10
C ILE A 78 6.24 5.65 -14.55
N ARG A 79 6.97 6.24 -13.63
CA ARG A 79 7.94 7.28 -13.96
C ARG A 79 9.31 6.90 -13.46
N THR A 80 10.30 7.13 -14.32
CA THR A 80 11.69 6.88 -13.98
C THR A 80 12.43 8.18 -13.88
N GLY A 81 13.46 8.19 -13.07
CA GLY A 81 14.31 9.36 -12.93
C GLY A 81 15.68 8.94 -12.44
N SER A 82 16.51 9.90 -12.17
CA SER A 82 17.83 9.63 -11.61
C SER A 82 18.34 10.83 -10.85
N TYR A 83 19.20 10.57 -9.89
CA TYR A 83 19.90 11.62 -9.17
C TYR A 83 21.31 11.13 -8.85
N THR A 84 22.20 12.07 -8.52
CA THR A 84 23.55 11.73 -8.14
C THR A 84 23.64 11.77 -6.63
N ASN A 85 24.07 10.66 -6.03
CA ASN A 85 24.16 10.61 -4.58
C ASN A 85 25.44 11.32 -4.08
N ARG A 86 25.64 11.34 -2.77
CA ARG A 86 26.79 12.02 -2.18
C ARG A 86 28.13 11.43 -2.59
N GLU A 87 28.12 10.17 -3.01
CA GLU A 87 29.33 9.50 -3.44
C GLU A 87 29.63 9.72 -4.92
N GLY A 88 28.82 10.51 -5.60
CA GLY A 88 29.03 10.78 -7.00
C GLY A 88 28.47 9.74 -7.94
N ARG A 89 27.73 8.78 -7.41
CA ARG A 89 27.14 7.74 -8.25
C ARG A 89 25.74 8.11 -8.68
N LYS A 90 25.39 7.76 -9.90
CA LYS A 90 24.06 8.00 -10.43
C LYS A 90 23.12 6.91 -9.91
N VAL A 91 22.04 7.33 -9.28
CA VAL A 91 21.04 6.42 -8.75
C VAL A 91 19.78 6.57 -9.57
N TYR A 92 19.26 5.45 -10.08
CA TYR A 92 18.04 5.46 -10.89
C TYR A 92 16.83 5.17 -9.99
N THR A 93 15.76 5.85 -10.25
CA THR A 93 14.52 5.67 -9.47
C THR A 93 13.39 5.27 -10.40
N THR A 94 12.45 4.48 -9.87
CA THR A 94 11.22 4.10 -10.55
C THR A 94 10.10 4.29 -9.55
N GLU A 95 9.15 5.13 -9.88
CA GLU A 95 8.05 5.44 -8.96
C GLU A 95 6.72 5.37 -9.71
N ILE A 96 5.64 5.16 -8.99
CA ILE A 96 4.30 5.25 -9.55
C ILE A 96 3.73 6.62 -9.19
N TYR A 97 3.38 7.39 -10.20
CA TYR A 97 2.72 8.67 -9.99
C TYR A 97 1.22 8.39 -9.96
N VAL A 98 0.63 8.57 -8.81
CA VAL A 98 -0.75 8.14 -8.54
C VAL A 98 -1.76 9.02 -9.24
N SER A 99 -2.59 8.44 -10.07
CA SER A 99 -3.72 9.13 -10.69
C SER A 99 -5.02 8.86 -9.94
N ASP A 100 -5.12 7.73 -9.27
CA ASP A 100 -6.29 7.41 -8.47
C ASP A 100 -5.91 6.43 -7.35
N ILE A 101 -6.65 6.46 -6.25
CA ILE A 101 -6.39 5.58 -5.13
C ILE A 101 -7.70 5.24 -4.45
N GLU A 102 -7.89 3.98 -4.13
CA GLU A 102 -9.08 3.50 -3.46
C GLU A 102 -8.71 2.54 -2.33
N PHE A 103 -9.58 2.43 -1.34
CA PHE A 103 -9.36 1.44 -0.29
C PHE A 103 -9.68 0.05 -0.82
N ALA A 104 -8.85 -0.91 -0.45
CA ALA A 104 -9.06 -2.30 -0.81
C ALA A 104 -9.51 -3.14 0.39
N GLU A 105 -9.91 -2.48 1.48
CA GLU A 105 -10.44 -3.15 2.65
C GLU A 105 -11.44 -2.25 3.36
N SER A 106 -12.32 -2.85 4.13
CA SER A 106 -13.30 -2.07 4.86
C SER A 106 -12.63 -1.37 6.04
N LYS A 107 -13.28 -0.35 6.57
CA LYS A 107 -12.79 0.37 7.73
C LYS A 107 -12.62 -0.56 8.92
N ALA A 108 -13.54 -1.46 9.12
CA ALA A 108 -13.47 -2.42 10.21
C ALA A 108 -12.27 -3.36 10.07
N ALA A 109 -11.97 -3.80 8.85
CA ALA A 109 -10.82 -4.64 8.60
C ALA A 109 -9.51 -3.89 8.83
N ALA A 110 -9.49 -2.60 8.52
CA ALA A 110 -8.31 -1.79 8.74
C ALA A 110 -8.04 -1.62 10.24
N GLU A 111 -9.08 -1.43 11.02
CA GLU A 111 -8.93 -1.33 12.48
C GLU A 111 -8.45 -2.63 13.09
N GLN A 112 -8.97 -3.73 12.61
CA GLN A 112 -8.52 -5.03 13.07
C GLN A 112 -7.06 -5.30 12.76
N ASN A 113 -6.62 -4.83 11.63
CA ASN A 113 -5.23 -5.00 11.27
C ASN A 113 -4.30 -4.17 12.15
N GLN A 114 -4.73 -3.01 12.59
CA GLN A 114 -3.94 -2.24 13.53
C GLN A 114 -3.79 -2.97 14.85
N ASN A 115 -4.88 -3.54 15.32
CA ASN A 115 -4.84 -4.28 16.57
C ASN A 115 -4.00 -5.55 16.47
N ARG A 116 -3.95 -6.15 15.32
CA ARG A 116 -3.16 -7.35 15.17
C ARG A 116 -1.66 -7.10 15.21
N ASN A 117 -1.25 -5.92 14.84
CA ASN A 117 0.15 -5.60 14.93
C ASN A 117 0.58 -5.41 16.38
N ASP A 118 -0.33 -5.06 17.25
CA ASP A 118 -0.01 -4.88 18.63
C ASP A 118 -0.06 -6.22 19.36
N ASP A 119 -0.92 -7.14 18.95
CA ASP A 119 -1.05 -8.37 19.60
C ASP A 119 -0.59 -9.46 18.77
N GLN A 120 0.61 -9.46 18.41
CA GLN A 120 1.09 -10.34 17.58
C GLN A 120 0.75 -11.68 17.79
N TYR A 121 0.51 -12.06 18.84
CA TYR A 121 0.28 -13.32 19.06
C TYR A 121 -1.03 -13.67 19.29
N GLY A 122 -1.76 -12.97 19.16
CA GLY A 122 -3.05 -13.20 19.48
C GLY A 122 -3.66 -14.22 18.87
N MET A 123 -3.47 -14.82 18.36
CA MET A 123 -3.92 -15.62 17.90
C MET A 123 -4.68 -16.21 17.63
N THR A 124 -4.76 -16.65 17.43
CA THR A 124 -5.57 -17.46 17.27
C THR A 124 -6.55 -17.17 16.59
N GLY A 125 -6.46 -16.64 16.04
CA GLY A 125 -7.34 -16.31 15.35
C GLY A 125 -8.16 -17.07 14.73
N ASP A 126 -7.95 -18.03 14.70
CA ASP A 126 -8.71 -18.78 14.06
C ASP A 126 -10.04 -18.54 14.28
N ASP A 127 -10.35 -18.07 15.28
CA ASP A 127 -11.68 -17.90 15.54
C ASP A 127 -12.37 -17.17 14.52
N GLY A 128 -11.89 -16.17 14.10
CA GLY A 128 -12.54 -15.36 13.21
C GLY A 128 -12.81 -15.99 11.96
N PHE A 129 -11.95 -16.86 11.57
CA PHE A 129 -12.13 -17.40 10.46
C PHE A 129 -13.16 -18.28 10.47
N MET A 130 -13.25 -19.01 11.39
CA MET A 130 -14.09 -20.00 11.41
C MET A 130 -15.43 -19.64 11.46
N ASN A 131 -15.70 -18.60 11.97
CA ASN A 131 -17.02 -18.21 12.09
C ASN A 131 -17.72 -18.16 10.88
N ILE A 132 -17.09 -18.23 9.93
CA ILE A 132 -17.72 -18.07 8.84
C ILE A 132 -18.47 -19.05 8.53
N PRO A 133 -18.50 -19.69 8.78
CA PRO A 133 -19.12 -20.46 8.45
C PRO A 133 -20.10 -20.67 8.24
N ASP A 134 -20.31 -20.76 8.48
CA ASP A 134 -21.19 -20.99 8.36
C ASP A 134 -21.59 -21.33 7.42
N GLY A 135 -21.17 -21.63 7.08
CA GLY A 135 -21.45 -21.96 6.35
C GLY A 135 -22.21 -21.90 5.67
N GLU A 136 -22.55 -21.60 5.86
CA GLU A 136 -23.20 -21.41 5.29
C GLU A 136 -23.25 -21.58 4.27
N GLU A 137 -22.81 -21.89 4.21
CA GLU A 137 -22.87 -22.06 3.53
C GLU A 137 -22.63 -22.35 2.58
N LEU A 138 -22.24 -22.64 2.39
CA LEU A 138 -21.80 -22.84 1.55
C LEU A 138 -22.14 -23.48 0.74
N PRO A 139 -22.45 -23.57 0.37
CA PRO A 139 -22.69 -24.07 -0.43
C PRO A 139 -22.49 -24.26 -1.32
N PRO A 140 -22.49 -24.21 -1.65
CA PRO A 140 -22.48 -24.36 -2.55
C PRO A 140 -21.83 -24.62 -3.33
N PHE A 141 -21.24 -24.63 -3.40
CA PHE A 141 -20.55 -24.83 -4.12
C PHE A 141 -20.69 -25.82 -4.42
N ASN A 142 -21.15 -26.10 -4.27
CA ASN A 142 -21.18 -26.98 -4.46
C ASN A 142 -21.42 -27.12 -5.14
#